data_cae22c10eecdeb14012e5c751b66ba3f
#
_entry.id   cae22c10eecdeb14012e5c751b66ba3f
#
_cell.length_a   1.000
_cell.length_b   1.000
_cell.length_c   1.000
_cell.angle_alpha   90.00
_cell.angle_beta   90.00
_cell.angle_gamma   90.00
#
_symmetry.space_group_name_H-M   'P 1'
#
loop_
_entity.id
_entity.type
_entity.pdbx_description
1 polymer ?
#
loop_
_entity_poly.entity_id
_entity_poly.type
_entity_poly.pdbx_seq_one_letter_code
_entity_poly.pdbx_strand_id
1 'polypeptide(L)'
;MLMETVLVVGGSRGIGKATVKSLTQKYNVAFTYCKSKEEALIIKKNIPGSTAFFCDVESMESVEALKNLCYERFGKIDHIIYCAGIAESRLFVDLTEKDWLRMQNININGLFRVLSVFLKDMVKRKSGSIIAISSVWGIVGASMESHYSASKASIIGLTKSLAKEYALSNIRFNCISPGAIYTDMLSKFSEQELSDVANDIPLGHIGDASDVVSGILFLLNNNYVTGQNVVIDGGWTL
;
A
#
# COMPACT_ATOMS: atom_id res chain seq x y z
N MET A 1 24.38 -14.15 -2.83
CA MET A 1 23.88 -12.79 -2.48
C MET A 1 22.94 -12.92 -1.31
N LEU A 2 22.96 -11.99 -0.35
CA LEU A 2 21.96 -11.96 0.72
C LEU A 2 20.60 -11.63 0.08
N MET A 3 19.55 -12.30 0.56
CA MET A 3 18.18 -12.07 0.09
C MET A 3 17.75 -10.64 0.44
N GLU A 4 17.20 -9.90 -0.51
CA GLU A 4 16.66 -8.55 -0.29
C GLU A 4 15.47 -8.57 0.66
N THR A 5 15.28 -7.48 1.40
CA THR A 5 14.21 -7.37 2.40
C THR A 5 13.16 -6.37 1.95
N VAL A 6 11.91 -6.80 1.96
CA VAL A 6 10.73 -5.98 1.65
C VAL A 6 9.95 -5.69 2.94
N LEU A 7 9.64 -4.42 3.17
CA LEU A 7 8.70 -3.99 4.21
C LEU A 7 7.31 -3.76 3.59
N VAL A 8 6.32 -4.53 4.02
CA VAL A 8 4.91 -4.35 3.63
C VAL A 8 4.16 -3.67 4.77
N VAL A 9 3.91 -2.38 4.64
CA VAL A 9 3.16 -1.60 5.64
C VAL A 9 1.67 -1.86 5.44
N GLY A 10 0.99 -2.41 6.47
CA GLY A 10 -0.40 -2.87 6.36
C GLY A 10 -0.53 -4.27 5.73
N GLY A 11 0.37 -5.20 6.10
CA GLY A 11 0.45 -6.55 5.53
C GLY A 11 -0.46 -7.61 6.15
N SER A 12 -1.36 -7.26 7.07
CA SER A 12 -2.18 -8.24 7.81
C SER A 12 -3.48 -8.64 7.11
N ARG A 13 -3.98 -7.88 6.14
CA ARG A 13 -5.25 -8.14 5.45
C ARG A 13 -5.21 -7.74 3.97
N GLY A 14 -6.22 -8.17 3.21
CA GLY A 14 -6.47 -7.76 1.82
C GLY A 14 -5.25 -7.85 0.91
N ILE A 15 -5.01 -6.80 0.13
CA ILE A 15 -3.88 -6.69 -0.81
C ILE A 15 -2.54 -6.87 -0.07
N GLY A 16 -2.38 -6.28 1.11
CA GLY A 16 -1.15 -6.41 1.89
C GLY A 16 -0.83 -7.85 2.29
N LYS A 17 -1.83 -8.63 2.75
CA LYS A 17 -1.67 -10.06 3.08
C LYS A 17 -1.30 -10.89 1.85
N ALA A 18 -1.97 -10.65 0.72
CA ALA A 18 -1.65 -11.33 -0.54
C ALA A 18 -0.22 -11.00 -1.00
N THR A 19 0.20 -9.74 -0.83
CA THR A 19 1.57 -9.28 -1.11
C THR A 19 2.59 -10.00 -0.22
N VAL A 20 2.37 -10.06 1.09
CA VAL A 20 3.25 -10.80 2.02
C VAL A 20 3.41 -12.24 1.57
N LYS A 21 2.30 -12.94 1.27
CA LYS A 21 2.33 -14.34 0.84
C LYS A 21 3.15 -14.56 -0.44
N SER A 22 3.00 -13.69 -1.41
CA SER A 22 3.68 -13.82 -2.71
C SER A 22 5.19 -13.52 -2.61
N LEU A 23 5.57 -12.52 -1.80
CA LEU A 23 6.96 -12.07 -1.74
C LEU A 23 7.90 -13.01 -0.98
N THR A 24 7.41 -13.80 -0.02
CA THR A 24 8.26 -14.69 0.78
C THR A 24 8.99 -15.78 -0.01
N GLN A 25 8.62 -16.00 -1.28
CA GLN A 25 9.33 -16.92 -2.17
C GLN A 25 10.70 -16.37 -2.64
N LYS A 26 10.88 -15.04 -2.64
CA LYS A 26 12.07 -14.38 -3.21
C LYS A 26 12.72 -13.36 -2.28
N TYR A 27 12.02 -12.93 -1.23
CA TYR A 27 12.44 -11.85 -0.33
C TYR A 27 12.30 -12.26 1.13
N ASN A 28 13.14 -11.68 1.99
CA ASN A 28 12.79 -11.57 3.41
C ASN A 28 11.63 -10.57 3.54
N VAL A 29 10.56 -10.93 4.22
CA VAL A 29 9.39 -10.07 4.33
C VAL A 29 9.16 -9.62 5.76
N ALA A 30 9.35 -8.33 6.00
CA ALA A 30 8.81 -7.63 7.16
C ALA A 30 7.40 -7.13 6.83
N PHE A 31 6.43 -7.31 7.69
CA PHE A 31 5.12 -6.71 7.48
C PHE A 31 4.54 -6.15 8.77
N THR A 32 3.68 -5.12 8.63
CA THR A 32 3.09 -4.47 9.79
C THR A 32 1.61 -4.74 9.94
N TYR A 33 1.19 -4.67 11.19
CA TYR A 33 -0.21 -4.63 11.61
C TYR A 33 -0.40 -3.52 12.66
N CYS A 34 -1.62 -3.01 12.78
CA CYS A 34 -2.01 -2.12 13.87
C CYS A 34 -3.13 -2.76 14.70
N LYS A 35 -4.31 -2.95 14.12
CA LYS A 35 -5.50 -3.49 14.81
C LYS A 35 -5.66 -5.02 14.68
N SER A 36 -5.15 -5.62 13.60
CA SER A 36 -5.36 -7.04 13.25
C SER A 36 -4.19 -7.90 13.73
N LYS A 37 -3.99 -7.97 15.05
CA LYS A 37 -2.88 -8.73 15.66
C LYS A 37 -3.01 -10.24 15.45
N GLU A 38 -4.22 -10.76 15.58
CA GLU A 38 -4.48 -12.20 15.45
C GLU A 38 -4.18 -12.68 14.03
N GLU A 39 -4.68 -11.96 13.02
CA GLU A 39 -4.41 -12.24 11.62
C GLU A 39 -2.91 -12.18 11.30
N ALA A 40 -2.21 -11.19 11.86
CA ALA A 40 -0.77 -11.07 11.68
C ALA A 40 -0.01 -12.27 12.29
N LEU A 41 -0.43 -12.78 13.43
CA LEU A 41 0.16 -13.97 14.06
C LEU A 41 -0.14 -15.25 13.24
N ILE A 42 -1.34 -15.37 12.68
CA ILE A 42 -1.69 -16.46 11.76
C ILE A 42 -0.82 -16.43 10.51
N ILE A 43 -0.64 -15.25 9.91
CA ILE A 43 0.24 -15.07 8.74
C ILE A 43 1.67 -15.50 9.10
N LYS A 44 2.23 -14.97 10.19
CA LYS A 44 3.59 -15.31 10.66
C LYS A 44 3.77 -16.82 10.85
N LYS A 45 2.74 -17.52 11.38
CA LYS A 45 2.77 -18.97 11.61
C LYS A 45 2.74 -19.76 10.30
N ASN A 46 1.92 -19.33 9.33
CA ASN A 46 1.59 -20.11 8.14
C ASN A 46 2.42 -19.72 6.91
N ILE A 47 3.14 -18.59 6.96
CA ILE A 47 3.95 -18.10 5.83
C ILE A 47 5.41 -17.98 6.30
N PRO A 48 6.23 -19.05 6.15
CA PRO A 48 7.66 -19.01 6.47
C PRO A 48 8.37 -17.89 5.70
N GLY A 49 9.35 -17.24 6.33
CA GLY A 49 10.06 -16.09 5.74
C GLY A 49 9.40 -14.74 5.98
N SER A 50 8.22 -14.71 6.62
CA SER A 50 7.58 -13.46 7.04
C SER A 50 7.81 -13.14 8.52
N THR A 51 7.94 -11.85 8.85
CA THR A 51 8.05 -11.36 10.24
C THR A 51 7.06 -10.22 10.46
N ALA A 52 6.19 -10.37 11.46
CA ALA A 52 5.17 -9.40 11.81
C ALA A 52 5.68 -8.40 12.84
N PHE A 53 5.42 -7.11 12.63
CA PHE A 53 5.71 -6.03 13.56
C PHE A 53 4.45 -5.20 13.82
N PHE A 54 4.26 -4.77 15.05
CA PHE A 54 3.26 -3.74 15.35
C PHE A 54 3.73 -2.40 14.81
N CYS A 55 2.84 -1.65 14.17
CA CYS A 55 3.11 -0.27 13.77
C CYS A 55 1.79 0.49 13.61
N ASP A 56 1.67 1.58 14.35
CA ASP A 56 0.67 2.60 14.11
C ASP A 56 1.28 3.71 13.24
N VAL A 57 0.84 3.79 11.99
CA VAL A 57 1.34 4.79 11.04
C VAL A 57 0.92 6.23 11.37
N GLU A 58 -0.02 6.41 12.29
CA GLU A 58 -0.39 7.74 12.79
C GLU A 58 0.65 8.29 13.80
N SER A 59 1.50 7.44 14.37
CA SER A 59 2.56 7.82 15.33
C SER A 59 3.95 7.75 14.70
N MET A 60 4.67 8.86 14.71
CA MET A 60 6.08 8.92 14.27
C MET A 60 6.95 8.01 15.14
N GLU A 61 6.76 8.02 16.45
CA GLU A 61 7.47 7.18 17.40
C GLU A 61 7.30 5.68 17.09
N SER A 62 6.06 5.27 16.74
CA SER A 62 5.78 3.88 16.34
C SER A 62 6.53 3.50 15.05
N VAL A 63 6.64 4.43 14.09
CA VAL A 63 7.37 4.19 12.84
C VAL A 63 8.88 4.15 13.07
N GLU A 64 9.41 4.97 13.96
CA GLU A 64 10.83 4.92 14.36
C GLU A 64 11.18 3.60 15.08
N ALA A 65 10.31 3.15 16.00
CA ALA A 65 10.44 1.87 16.65
C ALA A 65 10.41 0.71 15.64
N LEU A 66 9.50 0.76 14.65
CA LEU A 66 9.46 -0.21 13.56
C LEU A 66 10.81 -0.29 12.83
N LYS A 67 11.42 0.85 12.50
CA LYS A 67 12.72 0.87 11.82
C LYS A 67 13.78 0.13 12.63
N ASN A 68 13.86 0.43 13.93
CA ASN A 68 14.85 -0.21 14.82
C ASN A 68 14.68 -1.73 14.83
N LEU A 69 13.45 -2.22 14.98
CA LEU A 69 13.14 -3.65 14.95
C LEU A 69 13.45 -4.30 13.60
N CYS A 70 13.13 -3.63 12.49
CA CYS A 70 13.46 -4.11 11.15
C CYS A 70 14.98 -4.19 10.94
N TYR A 71 15.73 -3.21 11.42
CA TYR A 71 17.17 -3.17 11.23
C TYR A 71 17.89 -4.16 12.14
N GLU A 72 17.42 -4.35 13.37
CA GLU A 72 17.90 -5.41 14.25
C GLU A 72 17.73 -6.80 13.61
N ARG A 73 16.56 -7.04 12.97
CA ARG A 73 16.22 -8.35 12.40
C ARG A 73 16.87 -8.62 11.05
N PHE A 74 16.94 -7.61 10.16
CA PHE A 74 17.31 -7.77 8.75
C PHE A 74 18.52 -6.93 8.31
N GLY A 75 19.01 -6.03 9.15
CA GLY A 75 20.11 -5.12 8.83
C GLY A 75 19.70 -3.93 7.96
N LYS A 76 18.79 -4.13 7.00
CA LYS A 76 18.31 -3.08 6.09
C LYS A 76 16.93 -3.42 5.52
N ILE A 77 16.27 -2.41 4.96
CA ILE A 77 15.08 -2.57 4.10
C ILE A 77 15.46 -2.12 2.69
N ASP A 78 15.26 -2.99 1.71
CA ASP A 78 15.55 -2.69 0.30
C ASP A 78 14.34 -2.14 -0.44
N HIS A 79 13.13 -2.62 -0.12
CA HIS A 79 11.89 -2.19 -0.76
C HIS A 79 10.81 -1.90 0.28
N ILE A 80 9.94 -0.93 -0.02
CA ILE A 80 8.77 -0.60 0.80
C ILE A 80 7.51 -0.69 -0.06
N ILE A 81 6.53 -1.44 0.43
CA ILE A 81 5.20 -1.49 -0.16
C ILE A 81 4.21 -0.94 0.86
N TYR A 82 3.59 0.20 0.55
CA TYR A 82 2.66 0.85 1.45
C TYR A 82 1.22 0.47 1.07
N CYS A 83 0.65 -0.46 1.83
CA CYS A 83 -0.73 -0.94 1.69
C CYS A 83 -1.65 -0.41 2.81
N ALA A 84 -1.10 0.25 3.85
CA ALA A 84 -1.92 0.76 4.94
C ALA A 84 -2.87 1.84 4.43
N GLY A 85 -4.12 1.72 4.81
CA GLY A 85 -5.15 2.67 4.43
C GLY A 85 -6.52 2.27 4.98
N ILE A 86 -7.39 3.25 5.03
CA ILE A 86 -8.81 3.11 5.36
C ILE A 86 -9.66 3.73 4.26
N ALA A 87 -10.90 3.29 4.14
CA ALA A 87 -11.93 3.90 3.32
C ALA A 87 -13.22 3.98 4.14
N GLU A 88 -13.89 5.09 4.05
CA GLU A 88 -15.18 5.35 4.72
C GLU A 88 -16.02 6.20 3.77
N SER A 89 -17.30 5.84 3.61
CA SER A 89 -18.24 6.58 2.77
C SER A 89 -19.06 7.55 3.62
N ARG A 90 -19.08 8.83 3.23
CA ARG A 90 -19.86 9.87 3.88
C ARG A 90 -20.07 11.06 2.93
N LEU A 91 -21.24 11.69 2.95
CA LEU A 91 -21.48 12.94 2.23
C LEU A 91 -20.52 14.03 2.74
N PHE A 92 -20.03 14.88 1.84
CA PHE A 92 -19.05 15.91 2.19
C PHE A 92 -19.58 16.88 3.27
N VAL A 93 -20.86 17.22 3.21
CA VAL A 93 -21.51 18.11 4.18
C VAL A 93 -21.61 17.54 5.60
N ASP A 94 -21.52 16.21 5.73
CA ASP A 94 -21.59 15.47 6.98
C ASP A 94 -20.19 15.08 7.51
N LEU A 95 -19.13 15.37 6.75
CA LEU A 95 -17.76 15.12 7.18
C LEU A 95 -17.37 16.09 8.29
N THR A 96 -16.89 15.56 9.40
CA THR A 96 -16.22 16.37 10.41
C THR A 96 -14.73 16.55 10.08
N GLU A 97 -14.10 17.59 10.63
CA GLU A 97 -12.66 17.76 10.53
C GLU A 97 -11.90 16.51 11.06
N LYS A 98 -12.42 15.87 12.09
CA LYS A 98 -11.85 14.65 12.67
C LYS A 98 -11.85 13.50 11.66
N ASP A 99 -12.94 13.30 10.91
CA ASP A 99 -13.04 12.26 9.88
C ASP A 99 -12.04 12.53 8.75
N TRP A 100 -11.97 13.80 8.31
CA TRP A 100 -11.00 14.25 7.31
C TRP A 100 -9.56 13.98 7.76
N LEU A 101 -9.17 14.48 8.92
CA LEU A 101 -7.81 14.34 9.44
C LEU A 101 -7.43 12.87 9.66
N ARG A 102 -8.34 12.04 10.16
CA ARG A 102 -8.09 10.61 10.33
C ARG A 102 -7.79 9.92 9.00
N MET A 103 -8.56 10.22 7.96
CA MET A 103 -8.34 9.69 6.60
C MET A 103 -6.96 10.09 6.08
N GLN A 104 -6.61 11.38 6.18
CA GLN A 104 -5.32 11.89 5.74
C GLN A 104 -4.17 11.31 6.58
N ASN A 105 -4.33 11.20 7.90
CA ASN A 105 -3.29 10.73 8.81
C ASN A 105 -2.87 9.29 8.54
N ILE A 106 -3.81 8.43 8.16
CA ILE A 106 -3.50 7.03 7.85
C ILE A 106 -3.02 6.90 6.40
N ASN A 107 -3.79 7.44 5.44
CA ASN A 107 -3.57 7.14 4.03
C ASN A 107 -2.34 7.84 3.44
N ILE A 108 -2.10 9.10 3.77
CA ILE A 108 -1.00 9.89 3.18
C ILE A 108 0.06 10.31 4.21
N ASN A 109 -0.32 10.82 5.38
CA ASN A 109 0.66 11.22 6.39
C ASN A 109 1.41 10.00 6.95
N GLY A 110 0.76 8.83 7.02
CA GLY A 110 1.41 7.57 7.38
C GLY A 110 2.49 7.18 6.37
N LEU A 111 2.21 7.30 5.06
CA LEU A 111 3.22 7.10 4.02
C LEU A 111 4.39 8.08 4.18
N PHE A 112 4.10 9.36 4.40
CA PHE A 112 5.13 10.37 4.66
C PHE A 112 6.01 9.98 5.86
N ARG A 113 5.44 9.55 6.99
CA ARG A 113 6.21 9.16 8.18
C ARG A 113 7.11 7.95 7.89
N VAL A 114 6.58 6.91 7.22
CA VAL A 114 7.39 5.76 6.83
C VAL A 114 8.55 6.18 5.93
N LEU A 115 8.30 6.97 4.90
CA LEU A 115 9.35 7.43 4.00
C LEU A 115 10.37 8.32 4.72
N SER A 116 9.95 9.25 5.58
CA SER A 116 10.87 10.14 6.32
C SER A 116 11.85 9.37 7.21
N VAL A 117 11.44 8.21 7.72
CA VAL A 117 12.25 7.36 8.59
C VAL A 117 13.19 6.44 7.82
N PHE A 118 12.72 5.81 6.74
CA PHE A 118 13.49 4.78 6.02
C PHE A 118 14.30 5.32 4.83
N LEU A 119 13.83 6.40 4.18
CA LEU A 119 14.39 6.87 2.91
C LEU A 119 15.84 7.35 3.03
N LYS A 120 16.21 7.98 4.15
CA LYS A 120 17.58 8.48 4.39
C LYS A 120 18.64 7.39 4.20
N ASP A 121 18.37 6.17 4.64
CA ASP A 121 19.32 5.07 4.53
C ASP A 121 19.32 4.45 3.12
N MET A 122 18.17 4.46 2.42
CA MET A 122 18.11 4.09 1.00
C MET A 122 18.93 5.06 0.14
N VAL A 123 18.83 6.37 0.41
CA VAL A 123 19.61 7.42 -0.27
C VAL A 123 21.10 7.20 -0.08
N LYS A 124 21.56 6.93 1.14
CA LYS A 124 22.98 6.63 1.43
C LYS A 124 23.50 5.41 0.66
N ARG A 125 22.66 4.39 0.48
CA ARG A 125 23.00 3.18 -0.27
C ARG A 125 22.81 3.31 -1.78
N LYS A 126 22.16 4.38 -2.24
CA LYS A 126 21.78 4.60 -3.65
C LYS A 126 20.99 3.39 -4.22
N SER A 127 20.06 2.87 -3.46
CA SER A 127 19.25 1.72 -3.87
C SER A 127 17.95 1.67 -3.09
N GLY A 128 16.84 1.46 -3.80
CA GLY A 128 15.53 1.28 -3.20
C GLY A 128 14.39 1.24 -4.22
N SER A 129 13.27 0.63 -3.83
CA SER A 129 12.02 0.73 -4.59
C SER A 129 10.85 0.89 -3.63
N ILE A 130 10.05 1.90 -3.88
CA ILE A 130 8.85 2.20 -3.10
C ILE A 130 7.63 2.04 -4.01
N ILE A 131 6.64 1.30 -3.53
CA ILE A 131 5.35 1.11 -4.21
C ILE A 131 4.25 1.45 -3.21
N ALA A 132 3.42 2.44 -3.54
CA ALA A 132 2.30 2.82 -2.70
C ALA A 132 0.96 2.41 -3.34
N ILE A 133 0.03 1.89 -2.55
CA ILE A 133 -1.29 1.53 -3.04
C ILE A 133 -2.21 2.76 -2.95
N SER A 134 -2.53 3.31 -4.13
CA SER A 134 -3.51 4.37 -4.33
C SER A 134 -4.92 3.77 -4.52
N SER A 135 -5.71 4.29 -5.45
CA SER A 135 -7.02 3.82 -5.88
C SER A 135 -7.41 4.50 -7.19
N VAL A 136 -8.29 3.90 -7.98
CA VAL A 136 -8.97 4.58 -9.10
C VAL A 136 -9.69 5.85 -8.62
N TRP A 137 -10.22 5.86 -7.40
CA TRP A 137 -10.83 7.05 -6.81
C TRP A 137 -9.85 8.20 -6.56
N GLY A 138 -8.56 7.94 -6.54
CA GLY A 138 -7.52 8.98 -6.59
C GLY A 138 -7.30 9.58 -7.98
N ILE A 139 -7.89 8.99 -9.03
CA ILE A 139 -7.79 9.46 -10.42
C ILE A 139 -9.07 10.20 -10.82
N VAL A 140 -10.23 9.55 -10.64
CA VAL A 140 -11.53 10.06 -11.13
C VAL A 140 -12.40 10.64 -10.01
N GLY A 141 -12.06 10.37 -8.73
CA GLY A 141 -12.93 10.71 -7.60
C GLY A 141 -14.11 9.77 -7.44
N ALA A 142 -14.78 9.82 -6.30
CA ALA A 142 -16.00 9.08 -6.04
C ALA A 142 -16.96 9.88 -5.18
N SER A 143 -18.26 9.77 -5.47
CA SER A 143 -19.32 10.31 -4.63
C SER A 143 -19.26 9.68 -3.25
N MET A 144 -19.51 10.46 -2.19
CA MET A 144 -19.45 10.06 -0.79
C MET A 144 -18.05 9.64 -0.28
N GLU A 145 -17.01 9.70 -1.11
CA GLU A 145 -15.64 9.33 -0.75
C GLU A 145 -14.62 10.45 -1.01
N SER A 146 -15.04 11.72 -0.92
CA SER A 146 -14.21 12.88 -1.24
C SER A 146 -12.89 12.93 -0.46
N HIS A 147 -12.92 12.65 0.85
CA HIS A 147 -11.73 12.62 1.71
C HIS A 147 -10.80 11.44 1.40
N TYR A 148 -11.37 10.28 1.03
CA TYR A 148 -10.60 9.13 0.56
C TYR A 148 -9.96 9.42 -0.80
N SER A 149 -10.75 9.90 -1.75
CA SER A 149 -10.27 10.27 -3.10
C SER A 149 -9.13 11.29 -3.03
N ALA A 150 -9.27 12.33 -2.19
CA ALA A 150 -8.21 13.32 -1.96
C ALA A 150 -6.93 12.67 -1.41
N SER A 151 -7.05 11.75 -0.43
CA SER A 151 -5.91 11.04 0.15
C SER A 151 -5.19 10.19 -0.88
N LYS A 152 -5.92 9.50 -1.76
CA LYS A 152 -5.37 8.63 -2.80
C LYS A 152 -4.78 9.41 -3.98
N ALA A 153 -5.38 10.54 -4.37
CA ALA A 153 -4.79 11.48 -5.33
C ALA A 153 -3.45 12.04 -4.83
N SER A 154 -3.34 12.34 -3.54
CA SER A 154 -2.10 12.81 -2.91
C SER A 154 -0.96 11.79 -3.03
N ILE A 155 -1.24 10.49 -2.94
CA ILE A 155 -0.25 9.41 -3.15
C ILE A 155 0.31 9.48 -4.58
N ILE A 156 -0.55 9.67 -5.59
CA ILE A 156 -0.14 9.76 -7.01
C ILE A 156 0.78 10.97 -7.23
N GLY A 157 0.40 12.13 -6.69
CA GLY A 157 1.21 13.35 -6.77
C GLY A 157 2.56 13.20 -6.07
N LEU A 158 2.57 12.67 -4.85
CA LEU A 158 3.78 12.42 -4.07
C LEU A 158 4.72 11.46 -4.78
N THR A 159 4.19 10.36 -5.34
CA THR A 159 4.96 9.37 -6.12
C THR A 159 5.72 10.03 -7.26
N LYS A 160 5.06 10.86 -8.06
CA LYS A 160 5.68 11.55 -9.21
C LYS A 160 6.78 12.53 -8.76
N SER A 161 6.56 13.24 -7.66
CA SER A 161 7.54 14.20 -7.12
C SER A 161 8.78 13.48 -6.61
N LEU A 162 8.62 12.45 -5.77
CA LEU A 162 9.72 11.70 -5.20
C LEU A 162 10.49 10.90 -6.25
N ALA A 163 9.83 10.40 -7.29
CA ALA A 163 10.51 9.75 -8.42
C ALA A 163 11.52 10.69 -9.11
N LYS A 164 11.17 11.96 -9.30
CA LYS A 164 12.07 12.96 -9.88
C LYS A 164 13.19 13.35 -8.91
N GLU A 165 12.86 13.54 -7.63
CA GLU A 165 13.78 13.99 -6.60
C GLU A 165 14.90 12.96 -6.32
N TYR A 166 14.53 11.66 -6.30
CA TYR A 166 15.46 10.60 -5.91
C TYR A 166 15.98 9.72 -7.06
N ALA A 167 15.69 10.08 -8.32
CA ALA A 167 16.17 9.33 -9.50
C ALA A 167 17.70 9.15 -9.51
N LEU A 168 18.46 10.22 -9.23
CA LEU A 168 19.93 10.17 -9.17
C LEU A 168 20.48 9.37 -7.97
N SER A 169 19.62 9.09 -6.99
CA SER A 169 19.93 8.18 -5.90
C SER A 169 19.56 6.74 -6.21
N ASN A 170 19.17 6.43 -7.45
CA ASN A 170 18.75 5.10 -7.88
C ASN A 170 17.62 4.51 -7.01
N ILE A 171 16.68 5.38 -6.58
CA ILE A 171 15.49 4.99 -5.83
C ILE A 171 14.27 5.22 -6.72
N ARG A 172 13.48 4.17 -6.90
CA ARG A 172 12.27 4.20 -7.72
C ARG A 172 11.04 4.38 -6.86
N PHE A 173 10.13 5.23 -7.30
CA PHE A 173 8.83 5.47 -6.68
C PHE A 173 7.74 5.22 -7.69
N ASN A 174 6.83 4.31 -7.39
CA ASN A 174 5.66 4.05 -8.20
C ASN A 174 4.43 3.88 -7.30
N CYS A 175 3.26 3.98 -7.87
CA CYS A 175 2.02 3.61 -7.19
C CYS A 175 1.15 2.72 -8.08
N ILE A 176 0.25 2.01 -7.45
CA ILE A 176 -0.79 1.23 -8.12
C ILE A 176 -2.13 1.81 -7.71
N SER A 177 -3.02 1.98 -8.66
CA SER A 177 -4.42 2.39 -8.46
C SER A 177 -5.33 1.22 -8.76
N PRO A 178 -5.68 0.39 -7.76
CA PRO A 178 -6.64 -0.67 -7.95
C PRO A 178 -8.07 -0.12 -8.15
N GLY A 179 -8.87 -0.84 -8.93
CA GLY A 179 -10.32 -0.71 -8.96
C GLY A 179 -10.99 -1.45 -7.80
N ALA A 180 -12.16 -2.04 -8.06
CA ALA A 180 -12.83 -2.93 -7.12
C ALA A 180 -12.04 -4.25 -7.00
N ILE A 181 -11.51 -4.51 -5.80
CA ILE A 181 -10.74 -5.72 -5.49
C ILE A 181 -11.42 -6.47 -4.35
N TYR A 182 -11.67 -7.77 -4.53
CA TYR A 182 -12.31 -8.59 -3.51
C TYR A 182 -11.39 -8.73 -2.29
N THR A 183 -11.74 -8.01 -1.23
CA THR A 183 -11.02 -7.95 0.05
C THR A 183 -12.04 -7.76 1.17
N ASP A 184 -11.60 -7.77 2.43
CA ASP A 184 -12.44 -7.48 3.60
C ASP A 184 -13.18 -6.13 3.49
N MET A 185 -12.72 -5.23 2.63
CA MET A 185 -13.35 -3.93 2.39
C MET A 185 -14.68 -4.08 1.64
N LEU A 186 -14.78 -5.05 0.71
CA LEU A 186 -15.98 -5.36 -0.03
C LEU A 186 -16.86 -6.43 0.64
N SER A 187 -16.39 -7.09 1.70
CA SER A 187 -17.15 -8.16 2.39
C SER A 187 -18.44 -7.66 3.05
N LYS A 188 -18.64 -6.35 3.12
CA LYS A 188 -19.85 -5.71 3.66
C LYS A 188 -20.97 -5.55 2.63
N PHE A 189 -20.64 -5.69 1.35
CA PHE A 189 -21.59 -5.54 0.26
C PHE A 189 -22.41 -6.82 0.07
N SER A 190 -23.67 -6.67 -0.25
CA SER A 190 -24.54 -7.77 -0.65
C SER A 190 -24.13 -8.35 -2.01
N GLU A 191 -24.55 -9.56 -2.32
CA GLU A 191 -24.30 -10.20 -3.62
C GLU A 191 -24.83 -9.34 -4.79
N GLN A 192 -25.96 -8.65 -4.60
CA GLN A 192 -26.52 -7.75 -5.62
C GLN A 192 -25.60 -6.55 -5.85
N GLU A 193 -25.15 -5.87 -4.79
CA GLU A 193 -24.23 -4.73 -4.91
C GLU A 193 -22.90 -5.12 -5.56
N LEU A 194 -22.37 -6.31 -5.23
CA LEU A 194 -21.16 -6.84 -5.88
C LEU A 194 -21.40 -7.15 -7.35
N SER A 195 -22.57 -7.67 -7.71
CA SER A 195 -22.95 -7.91 -9.10
C SER A 195 -23.10 -6.61 -9.88
N ASP A 196 -23.70 -5.58 -9.27
CA ASP A 196 -23.86 -4.27 -9.91
C ASP A 196 -22.47 -3.64 -10.18
N VAL A 197 -21.55 -3.68 -9.21
CA VAL A 197 -20.16 -3.23 -9.41
C VAL A 197 -19.46 -4.03 -10.51
N ALA A 198 -19.63 -5.36 -10.55
CA ALA A 198 -19.04 -6.19 -11.59
C ALA A 198 -19.54 -5.87 -12.99
N ASN A 199 -20.84 -5.51 -13.12
CA ASN A 199 -21.46 -5.12 -14.39
C ASN A 199 -20.93 -3.76 -14.91
N ASP A 200 -20.50 -2.86 -14.01
CA ASP A 200 -19.90 -1.58 -14.38
C ASP A 200 -18.44 -1.72 -14.86
N ILE A 201 -17.80 -2.86 -14.58
CA ILE A 201 -16.41 -3.13 -14.97
C ILE A 201 -16.39 -3.76 -16.36
N PRO A 202 -15.66 -3.20 -17.36
CA PRO A 202 -15.60 -3.77 -18.72
C PRO A 202 -15.17 -5.23 -18.80
N LEU A 203 -14.29 -5.72 -17.91
CA LEU A 203 -13.93 -7.14 -17.83
C LEU A 203 -15.04 -8.01 -17.19
N GLY A 204 -16.13 -7.43 -16.67
CA GLY A 204 -17.29 -8.14 -16.17
C GLY A 204 -17.13 -8.81 -14.81
N HIS A 205 -16.08 -8.51 -14.07
CA HIS A 205 -15.84 -9.07 -12.74
C HIS A 205 -15.02 -8.15 -11.84
N ILE A 206 -15.19 -8.32 -10.54
CA ILE A 206 -14.36 -7.70 -9.51
C ILE A 206 -12.99 -8.40 -9.51
N GLY A 207 -11.90 -7.63 -9.42
CA GLY A 207 -10.55 -8.17 -9.39
C GLY A 207 -10.21 -8.84 -8.06
N ASP A 208 -9.16 -9.67 -8.08
CA ASP A 208 -8.59 -10.30 -6.90
C ASP A 208 -7.34 -9.56 -6.40
N ALA A 209 -6.99 -9.77 -5.12
CA ALA A 209 -5.77 -9.22 -4.57
C ALA A 209 -4.50 -9.70 -5.31
N SER A 210 -4.54 -10.87 -5.94
CA SER A 210 -3.47 -11.41 -6.81
C SER A 210 -3.22 -10.57 -8.06
N ASP A 211 -4.24 -9.90 -8.60
CA ASP A 211 -4.07 -9.01 -9.76
C ASP A 211 -3.20 -7.80 -9.38
N VAL A 212 -3.49 -7.22 -8.23
CA VAL A 212 -2.68 -6.11 -7.69
C VAL A 212 -1.26 -6.57 -7.35
N VAL A 213 -1.10 -7.77 -6.79
CA VAL A 213 0.22 -8.38 -6.49
C VAL A 213 1.04 -8.55 -7.77
N SER A 214 0.43 -8.92 -8.88
CA SER A 214 1.11 -9.03 -10.18
C SER A 214 1.70 -7.69 -10.62
N GLY A 215 0.98 -6.60 -10.43
CA GLY A 215 1.48 -5.23 -10.64
C GLY A 215 2.63 -4.85 -9.69
N ILE A 216 2.54 -5.24 -8.40
CA ILE A 216 3.62 -5.02 -7.45
C ILE A 216 4.89 -5.77 -7.90
N LEU A 217 4.78 -7.03 -8.28
CA LEU A 217 5.91 -7.83 -8.76
C LEU A 217 6.51 -7.26 -10.05
N PHE A 218 5.68 -6.79 -10.99
CA PHE A 218 6.14 -6.08 -12.19
C PHE A 218 6.99 -4.87 -11.82
N LEU A 219 6.51 -4.01 -10.92
CA LEU A 219 7.21 -2.81 -10.49
C LEU A 219 8.49 -3.10 -9.68
N LEU A 220 8.52 -4.17 -8.89
CA LEU A 220 9.74 -4.60 -8.18
C LEU A 220 10.81 -5.07 -9.17
N ASN A 221 10.43 -5.87 -10.16
CA ASN A 221 11.36 -6.51 -11.10
C ASN A 221 11.79 -5.58 -12.27
N ASN A 222 11.09 -4.47 -12.52
CA ASN A 222 11.41 -3.57 -13.63
C ASN A 222 12.17 -2.34 -13.16
N ASN A 223 13.48 -2.32 -13.37
CA ASN A 223 14.37 -1.25 -12.93
C ASN A 223 14.27 0.04 -13.75
N TYR A 224 13.55 0.05 -14.88
CA TYR A 224 13.38 1.22 -15.74
C TYR A 224 12.02 1.90 -15.60
N VAL A 225 11.22 1.49 -14.58
CA VAL A 225 9.90 2.09 -14.28
C VAL A 225 9.98 2.88 -12.97
N THR A 226 9.77 4.19 -13.06
CA THR A 226 9.65 5.10 -11.91
C THR A 226 8.69 6.25 -12.22
N GLY A 227 8.01 6.79 -11.20
CA GLY A 227 7.04 7.87 -11.31
C GLY A 227 5.69 7.45 -11.89
N GLN A 228 5.46 6.16 -12.08
CA GLN A 228 4.24 5.66 -12.71
C GLN A 228 3.13 5.37 -11.71
N ASN A 229 1.90 5.62 -12.15
CA ASN A 229 0.68 5.13 -11.54
C ASN A 229 0.12 4.01 -12.43
N VAL A 230 0.22 2.77 -11.99
CA VAL A 230 -0.29 1.60 -12.73
C VAL A 230 -1.73 1.35 -12.29
N VAL A 231 -2.66 1.48 -13.22
CA VAL A 231 -4.08 1.22 -12.98
C VAL A 231 -4.35 -0.28 -13.17
N ILE A 232 -5.03 -0.89 -12.21
CA ILE A 232 -5.44 -2.31 -12.25
C ILE A 232 -6.91 -2.36 -11.82
N ASP A 233 -7.81 -2.23 -12.77
CA ASP A 233 -9.23 -1.97 -12.51
C ASP A 233 -10.20 -2.67 -13.48
N GLY A 234 -9.71 -3.53 -14.36
CA GLY A 234 -10.54 -4.19 -15.36
C GLY A 234 -11.13 -3.25 -16.42
N GLY A 235 -10.59 -2.04 -16.56
CA GLY A 235 -11.05 -1.01 -17.47
C GLY A 235 -12.13 -0.10 -16.89
N TRP A 236 -12.40 -0.16 -15.59
CA TRP A 236 -13.49 0.57 -14.93
C TRP A 236 -13.40 2.09 -15.08
N THR A 237 -12.20 2.63 -15.22
CA THR A 237 -11.99 4.09 -15.36
C THR A 237 -11.54 4.55 -16.75
N LEU A 238 -11.83 3.77 -17.78
CA LEU A 238 -11.59 4.13 -19.18
C LEU A 238 -12.60 5.17 -19.68
#